data_4ce78ea1b11664e2c9d6074ed24183ac
#
_entry.id   4ce78ea1b11664e2c9d6074ed24183ac
#
_cell.length_a   1.000
_cell.length_b   1.000
_cell.length_c   1.000
_cell.angle_alpha   90.00
_cell.angle_beta   90.00
_cell.angle_gamma   90.00
#
_symmetry.space_group_name_H-M   'P 1'
#
loop_
_entity.id
_entity.type
_entity.pdbx_description
1 polymer ?
#
loop_
_entity_poly.entity_id
_entity_poly.type
_entity_poly.pdbx_seq_one_letter_code
_entity_poly.pdbx_strand_id
1 'polypeptide(L)'
;MNMCCYVNKMKRIVSVILFLLVLAGSLSSCYNSGEPREKVLKIYNWADYIGEGVLEDFQAYYKEQTGENIRIVYQTFDINEIMLTKIEKGHEDFDVVCPSEYIIERMLKKHLLLPIDTTFAHSPNYMNNVAPFIREQINKLSQPGEEASRYAVCYMWGTAGILYNRAFVPDSDASSWECLWDKKYAGKILMKDSYRDTYGTAVIYAHAKELEEGTMTVEDLM
;
A
#
# COMPACT_ATOMS: atom_id res chain seq x y z
N MET A 1 25.44 0.46 -69.29
CA MET A 1 25.51 -0.52 -68.18
C MET A 1 25.66 0.16 -66.82
N ASN A 2 24.99 1.31 -66.56
CA ASN A 2 25.17 2.06 -65.31
C ASN A 2 23.88 2.47 -64.59
N MET A 3 22.69 2.21 -65.14
CA MET A 3 21.43 2.67 -64.55
C MET A 3 20.99 1.78 -63.37
N CYS A 4 21.22 0.48 -63.45
CA CYS A 4 20.84 -0.47 -62.42
C CYS A 4 21.64 -0.31 -61.12
N CYS A 5 22.90 0.08 -61.22
CA CYS A 5 23.76 0.30 -60.06
C CYS A 5 23.34 1.58 -59.29
N TYR A 6 22.88 2.61 -60.00
CA TYR A 6 22.44 3.88 -59.44
C TYR A 6 21.12 3.72 -58.65
N VAL A 7 20.19 2.93 -59.18
CA VAL A 7 18.88 2.62 -58.55
C VAL A 7 19.07 1.83 -57.24
N ASN A 8 19.98 0.85 -57.21
CA ASN A 8 20.30 0.10 -56.01
C ASN A 8 20.98 0.93 -54.92
N LYS A 9 21.86 1.87 -55.32
CA LYS A 9 22.54 2.79 -54.39
C LYS A 9 21.52 3.76 -53.78
N MET A 10 20.59 4.28 -54.58
CA MET A 10 19.51 5.16 -54.15
C MET A 10 18.53 4.46 -53.19
N LYS A 11 18.15 3.21 -53.50
CA LYS A 11 17.30 2.41 -52.57
C LYS A 11 17.95 2.17 -51.21
N ARG A 12 19.25 1.90 -51.16
CA ARG A 12 20.01 1.76 -49.90
C ARG A 12 20.05 3.08 -49.09
N ILE A 13 20.29 4.20 -49.78
CA ILE A 13 20.31 5.52 -49.11
C ILE A 13 18.93 5.86 -48.55
N VAL A 14 17.86 5.64 -49.29
CA VAL A 14 16.46 5.85 -48.83
C VAL A 14 16.12 4.93 -47.65
N SER A 15 16.54 3.66 -47.70
CA SER A 15 16.33 2.73 -46.58
C SER A 15 17.08 3.15 -45.32
N VAL A 16 18.31 3.64 -45.43
CA VAL A 16 19.10 4.15 -44.27
C VAL A 16 18.48 5.42 -43.70
N ILE A 17 17.99 6.33 -44.55
CA ILE A 17 17.33 7.56 -44.10
C ILE A 17 16.02 7.21 -43.37
N LEU A 18 15.23 6.26 -43.91
CA LEU A 18 13.98 5.81 -43.27
C LEU A 18 14.23 5.15 -41.93
N PHE A 19 15.29 4.33 -41.84
CA PHE A 19 15.72 3.69 -40.60
C PHE A 19 16.17 4.74 -39.53
N LEU A 20 16.93 5.76 -39.94
CA LEU A 20 17.34 6.85 -39.07
C LEU A 20 16.16 7.71 -38.61
N LEU A 21 15.15 7.94 -39.47
CA LEU A 21 13.93 8.66 -39.10
C LEU A 21 13.08 7.87 -38.10
N VAL A 22 12.99 6.54 -38.24
CA VAL A 22 12.30 5.67 -37.27
C VAL A 22 13.05 5.64 -35.95
N LEU A 23 14.40 5.59 -35.97
CA LEU A 23 15.23 5.66 -34.76
C LEU A 23 15.09 7.02 -34.05
N ALA A 24 15.08 8.13 -34.80
CA ALA A 24 14.89 9.47 -34.25
C ALA A 24 13.48 9.65 -33.66
N GLY A 25 12.45 9.04 -34.28
CA GLY A 25 11.08 9.04 -33.76
C GLY A 25 10.93 8.25 -32.46
N SER A 26 11.67 7.15 -32.29
CA SER A 26 11.66 6.35 -31.07
C SER A 26 12.41 7.03 -29.91
N LEU A 27 13.38 7.87 -30.17
CA LEU A 27 14.10 8.68 -29.14
C LEU A 27 13.28 9.88 -28.65
N SER A 28 12.31 10.35 -29.43
CA SER A 28 11.42 11.46 -29.04
C SER A 28 10.31 11.03 -28.08
N SER A 29 10.08 9.72 -27.87
CA SER A 29 9.05 9.19 -26.96
C SER A 29 9.39 9.34 -25.48
N CYS A 30 10.59 9.80 -25.12
CA CYS A 30 11.01 10.05 -23.74
C CYS A 30 11.00 11.53 -23.36
N TYR A 31 10.36 12.40 -24.12
CA TYR A 31 10.09 13.76 -23.66
C TYR A 31 8.96 13.71 -22.63
N ASN A 32 9.37 13.44 -21.41
CA ASN A 32 8.48 13.47 -20.27
C ASN A 32 8.17 14.95 -19.96
N SER A 33 7.12 15.49 -20.57
CA SER A 33 6.53 16.79 -20.22
C SER A 33 5.77 16.70 -18.89
N GLY A 34 6.28 15.85 -17.96
CA GLY A 34 5.72 15.67 -16.65
C GLY A 34 5.92 16.91 -15.81
N GLU A 35 4.96 17.24 -14.97
CA GLU A 35 5.14 18.22 -13.92
C GLU A 35 6.38 17.89 -13.09
N PRO A 36 7.08 18.91 -12.54
CA PRO A 36 8.18 18.70 -11.62
C PRO A 36 7.80 17.74 -10.51
N ARG A 37 8.70 16.83 -10.11
CA ARG A 37 8.41 15.77 -9.12
C ARG A 37 7.89 16.34 -7.79
N GLU A 38 8.41 17.51 -7.40
CA GLU A 38 8.01 18.24 -6.20
C GLU A 38 6.56 18.77 -6.22
N LYS A 39 5.91 18.78 -7.40
CA LYS A 39 4.49 19.12 -7.55
C LYS A 39 3.56 17.90 -7.67
N VAL A 40 4.09 16.72 -7.44
CA VAL A 40 3.35 15.47 -7.54
C VAL A 40 3.39 14.74 -6.20
N LEU A 41 2.21 14.48 -5.62
CA LEU A 41 2.04 13.65 -4.44
C LEU A 41 1.62 12.23 -4.89
N LYS A 42 2.46 11.25 -4.62
CA LYS A 42 2.21 9.85 -4.94
C LYS A 42 1.72 9.11 -3.68
N ILE A 43 0.49 8.65 -3.73
CA ILE A 43 -0.16 7.91 -2.63
C ILE A 43 -0.37 6.46 -3.05
N TYR A 44 -0.03 5.51 -2.18
CA TYR A 44 -0.25 4.09 -2.39
C TYR A 44 -1.04 3.52 -1.22
N ASN A 45 -2.31 3.20 -1.46
CA ASN A 45 -3.28 2.85 -0.44
C ASN A 45 -4.04 1.58 -0.80
N TRP A 46 -4.83 1.05 0.12
CA TRP A 46 -5.81 0.02 -0.14
C TRP A 46 -6.89 0.54 -1.10
N ALA A 47 -7.42 -0.37 -1.93
CA ALA A 47 -8.67 -0.09 -2.63
C ALA A 47 -9.77 0.24 -1.60
N ASP A 48 -10.70 1.10 -1.94
CA ASP A 48 -11.87 1.46 -1.14
C ASP A 48 -11.60 2.10 0.25
N TYR A 49 -10.36 2.50 0.55
CA TYR A 49 -10.00 3.09 1.84
C TYR A 49 -9.99 4.63 1.83
N ILE A 50 -10.44 5.27 0.77
CA ILE A 50 -10.54 6.72 0.69
C ILE A 50 -11.97 7.13 0.33
N GLY A 51 -12.48 8.16 0.98
CA GLY A 51 -13.79 8.73 0.67
C GLY A 51 -13.80 9.47 -0.67
N GLU A 52 -14.95 9.52 -1.29
CA GLU A 52 -15.18 10.32 -2.48
C GLU A 52 -14.90 11.82 -2.18
N GLY A 53 -14.19 12.50 -3.08
CA GLY A 53 -13.85 13.92 -2.96
C GLY A 53 -12.64 14.25 -2.06
N VAL A 54 -12.13 13.32 -1.26
CA VAL A 54 -11.04 13.59 -0.28
C VAL A 54 -9.77 14.07 -0.98
N LEU A 55 -9.44 13.53 -2.16
CA LEU A 55 -8.22 13.92 -2.89
C LEU A 55 -8.35 15.33 -3.44
N GLU A 56 -9.51 15.68 -3.97
CA GLU A 56 -9.85 17.01 -4.48
C GLU A 56 -9.87 18.05 -3.36
N ASP A 57 -10.46 17.71 -2.22
CA ASP A 57 -10.48 18.56 -1.02
C ASP A 57 -9.06 18.81 -0.51
N PHE A 58 -8.21 17.78 -0.51
CA PHE A 58 -6.81 17.96 -0.13
C PHE A 58 -6.06 18.86 -1.12
N GLN A 59 -6.28 18.73 -2.41
CA GLN A 59 -5.66 19.63 -3.40
C GLN A 59 -6.08 21.09 -3.19
N ALA A 60 -7.36 21.32 -2.88
CA ALA A 60 -7.89 22.66 -2.57
C ALA A 60 -7.24 23.22 -1.28
N TYR A 61 -7.20 22.41 -0.23
CA TYR A 61 -6.55 22.75 1.03
C TYR A 61 -5.05 23.05 0.85
N TYR A 62 -4.33 22.20 0.13
CA TYR A 62 -2.89 22.42 -0.14
C TYR A 62 -2.66 23.77 -0.86
N LYS A 63 -3.49 24.07 -1.86
CA LYS A 63 -3.42 25.34 -2.59
C LYS A 63 -3.70 26.53 -1.68
N GLU A 64 -4.67 26.41 -0.77
CA GLU A 64 -4.98 27.46 0.20
C GLU A 64 -3.80 27.71 1.16
N GLN A 65 -3.13 26.65 1.63
CA GLN A 65 -2.03 26.75 2.58
C GLN A 65 -0.72 27.24 1.94
N THR A 66 -0.43 26.85 0.70
CA THR A 66 0.86 27.08 0.05
C THR A 66 0.82 28.07 -1.11
N GLY A 67 -0.34 28.35 -1.66
CA GLY A 67 -0.51 29.10 -2.91
C GLY A 67 -0.20 28.28 -4.16
N GLU A 68 0.24 27.01 -4.03
CA GLU A 68 0.65 26.14 -5.13
C GLU A 68 -0.38 25.06 -5.44
N ASN A 69 -0.39 24.59 -6.70
CA ASN A 69 -1.15 23.40 -7.05
C ASN A 69 -0.28 22.16 -6.87
N ILE A 70 -0.90 21.08 -6.40
CA ILE A 70 -0.29 19.75 -6.33
C ILE A 70 -1.12 18.76 -7.16
N ARG A 71 -0.44 17.90 -7.94
CA ARG A 71 -1.09 16.80 -8.64
C ARG A 71 -0.99 15.53 -7.79
N ILE A 72 -2.09 14.85 -7.59
CA ILE A 72 -2.09 13.58 -6.87
C ILE A 72 -2.06 12.42 -7.88
N VAL A 73 -1.16 11.46 -7.63
CA VAL A 73 -1.12 10.15 -8.27
C VAL A 73 -1.51 9.12 -7.22
N TYR A 74 -2.76 8.67 -7.30
CA TYR A 74 -3.30 7.68 -6.38
C TYR A 74 -3.23 6.29 -7.00
N GLN A 75 -2.56 5.36 -6.32
CA GLN A 75 -2.47 3.96 -6.70
C GLN A 75 -3.01 3.08 -5.58
N THR A 76 -3.51 1.91 -5.94
CA THR A 76 -4.06 0.96 -4.96
C THR A 76 -3.31 -0.37 -4.98
N PHE A 77 -3.38 -1.07 -3.85
CA PHE A 77 -2.92 -2.44 -3.69
C PHE A 77 -3.94 -3.26 -2.88
N ASP A 78 -3.86 -4.57 -3.02
CA ASP A 78 -4.72 -5.52 -2.31
C ASP A 78 -3.93 -6.43 -1.37
N ILE A 79 -2.60 -6.50 -1.52
CA ILE A 79 -1.71 -7.38 -0.75
C ILE A 79 -0.51 -6.58 -0.25
N ASN A 80 -0.31 -6.54 1.06
CA ASN A 80 0.78 -5.83 1.74
C ASN A 80 2.17 -6.23 1.25
N GLU A 81 2.41 -7.53 1.05
CA GLU A 81 3.71 -8.07 0.65
C GLU A 81 4.09 -7.67 -0.77
N ILE A 82 3.10 -7.57 -1.66
CA ILE A 82 3.30 -7.09 -3.03
C ILE A 82 3.65 -5.61 -3.01
N MET A 83 2.92 -4.81 -2.23
CA MET A 83 3.19 -3.39 -2.03
C MET A 83 4.62 -3.17 -1.52
N LEU A 84 5.00 -3.87 -0.44
CA LEU A 84 6.34 -3.77 0.14
C LEU A 84 7.44 -4.19 -0.85
N THR A 85 7.22 -5.27 -1.61
CA THR A 85 8.18 -5.72 -2.63
C THR A 85 8.37 -4.68 -3.74
N LYS A 86 7.30 -4.00 -4.13
CA LYS A 86 7.33 -2.94 -5.13
C LYS A 86 8.19 -1.75 -4.66
N ILE A 87 8.10 -1.39 -3.40
CA ILE A 87 8.93 -0.33 -2.79
C ILE A 87 10.38 -0.79 -2.67
N GLU A 88 10.62 -1.97 -2.08
CA GLU A 88 11.98 -2.45 -1.79
C GLU A 88 12.80 -2.80 -3.03
N LYS A 89 12.19 -3.47 -4.00
CA LYS A 89 12.87 -3.99 -5.19
C LYS A 89 12.59 -3.18 -6.45
N GLY A 90 11.40 -2.60 -6.54
CA GLY A 90 11.01 -1.75 -7.66
C GLY A 90 11.54 -0.32 -7.55
N HIS A 91 12.04 0.08 -6.37
CA HIS A 91 12.50 1.43 -6.08
C HIS A 91 11.48 2.51 -6.48
N GLU A 92 10.21 2.21 -6.27
CA GLU A 92 9.13 3.17 -6.53
C GLU A 92 9.14 4.27 -5.47
N ASP A 93 9.07 5.50 -5.92
CA ASP A 93 9.17 6.71 -5.10
C ASP A 93 7.78 7.20 -4.64
N PHE A 94 7.12 6.46 -3.77
CA PHE A 94 5.89 6.91 -3.13
C PHE A 94 6.18 7.91 -2.01
N ASP A 95 5.31 8.92 -1.87
CA ASP A 95 5.39 9.90 -0.78
C ASP A 95 4.61 9.43 0.45
N VAL A 96 3.47 8.79 0.22
CA VAL A 96 2.60 8.24 1.28
C VAL A 96 2.22 6.81 0.95
N VAL A 97 2.38 5.92 1.91
CA VAL A 97 1.92 4.53 1.83
C VAL A 97 1.04 4.20 3.03
N CYS A 98 0.01 3.39 2.84
CA CYS A 98 -0.96 3.06 3.89
C CYS A 98 -1.05 1.53 4.11
N PRO A 99 0.01 0.88 4.59
CA PRO A 99 0.02 -0.56 4.87
C PRO A 99 -0.59 -0.90 6.23
N SER A 100 -0.72 -2.20 6.49
CA SER A 100 -1.00 -2.70 7.83
C SER A 100 0.20 -2.50 8.77
N GLU A 101 -0.07 -2.51 10.09
CA GLU A 101 0.89 -2.21 11.16
C GLU A 101 2.17 -3.04 11.09
N TYR A 102 2.07 -4.35 10.85
CA TYR A 102 3.25 -5.22 10.77
C TYR A 102 4.18 -4.89 9.59
N ILE A 103 3.65 -4.31 8.53
CA ILE A 103 4.47 -3.81 7.42
C ILE A 103 5.17 -2.51 7.82
N ILE A 104 4.50 -1.63 8.57
CA ILE A 104 5.13 -0.42 9.12
C ILE A 104 6.34 -0.81 9.97
N GLU A 105 6.19 -1.81 10.85
CA GLU A 105 7.31 -2.32 11.66
C GLU A 105 8.47 -2.82 10.77
N ARG A 106 8.16 -3.59 9.70
CA ARG A 106 9.18 -4.07 8.75
C ARG A 106 9.86 -2.92 8.01
N MET A 107 9.09 -1.88 7.62
CA MET A 107 9.63 -0.71 6.94
C MET A 107 10.54 0.11 7.86
N LEU A 108 10.18 0.25 9.14
CA LEU A 108 11.05 0.87 10.16
C LEU A 108 12.37 0.09 10.29
N LYS A 109 12.32 -1.23 10.53
CA LYS A 109 13.51 -2.10 10.61
C LYS A 109 14.43 -2.00 9.39
N LYS A 110 13.89 -1.62 8.24
CA LYS A 110 14.63 -1.48 6.97
C LYS A 110 14.94 -0.03 6.60
N HIS A 111 14.64 0.92 7.47
CA HIS A 111 14.85 2.36 7.24
C HIS A 111 14.23 2.86 5.92
N LEU A 112 13.02 2.38 5.59
CA LEU A 112 12.28 2.74 4.39
C LEU A 112 11.33 3.93 4.59
N LEU A 113 11.19 4.43 5.81
CA LEU A 113 10.30 5.53 6.17
C LEU A 113 11.09 6.78 6.52
N LEU A 114 10.55 7.93 6.14
CA LEU A 114 11.03 9.24 6.57
C LEU A 114 10.18 9.75 7.73
N PRO A 115 10.77 10.51 8.66
CA PRO A 115 9.99 11.16 9.70
C PRO A 115 8.94 12.11 9.11
N ILE A 116 7.76 12.13 9.73
CA ILE A 116 6.68 13.05 9.35
C ILE A 116 7.12 14.48 9.68
N ASP A 117 7.00 15.37 8.70
CA ASP A 117 7.21 16.80 8.92
C ASP A 117 6.01 17.39 9.69
N THR A 118 6.28 17.86 10.90
CA THR A 118 5.28 18.45 11.79
C THR A 118 5.16 19.97 11.64
N THR A 119 5.88 20.56 10.68
CA THR A 119 5.88 22.03 10.48
C THR A 119 4.86 22.46 9.42
N PHE A 120 4.41 21.55 8.57
CA PHE A 120 3.45 21.85 7.50
C PHE A 120 2.09 22.29 8.07
N ALA A 121 1.55 23.36 7.51
CA ALA A 121 0.21 23.90 7.81
C ALA A 121 -0.08 24.09 9.33
N HIS A 122 0.94 24.28 10.12
CA HIS A 122 0.83 24.42 11.58
C HIS A 122 0.10 23.23 12.25
N SER A 123 0.24 22.03 11.73
CA SER A 123 -0.35 20.79 12.25
C SER A 123 0.65 19.89 13.00
N PRO A 124 1.37 20.42 14.03
CA PRO A 124 2.37 19.63 14.76
C PRO A 124 1.72 18.52 15.61
N ASN A 125 0.42 18.57 15.79
CA ASN A 125 -0.33 17.74 16.74
C ASN A 125 -1.22 16.70 16.08
N TYR A 126 -0.88 16.23 14.87
CA TYR A 126 -1.68 15.23 14.17
C TYR A 126 -1.96 13.97 15.03
N MET A 127 -1.02 13.57 15.89
CA MET A 127 -1.20 12.46 16.82
C MET A 127 -2.22 12.72 17.93
N ASN A 128 -2.55 13.99 18.23
CA ASN A 128 -3.59 14.30 19.22
C ASN A 128 -5.01 13.96 18.73
N ASN A 129 -5.18 13.84 17.41
CA ASN A 129 -6.44 13.41 16.79
C ASN A 129 -6.59 11.89 16.76
N VAL A 130 -5.54 11.15 17.12
CA VAL A 130 -5.56 9.68 17.20
C VAL A 130 -5.96 9.24 18.61
N ALA A 131 -6.92 8.33 18.71
CA ALA A 131 -7.38 7.80 20.01
C ALA A 131 -6.20 7.26 20.83
N PRO A 132 -6.17 7.46 22.15
CA PRO A 132 -5.05 7.06 23.02
C PRO A 132 -4.67 5.59 22.87
N PHE A 133 -5.66 4.70 22.84
CA PHE A 133 -5.45 3.26 22.61
C PHE A 133 -4.68 2.98 21.30
N ILE A 134 -5.05 3.65 20.22
CA ILE A 134 -4.41 3.44 18.91
C ILE A 134 -2.98 3.99 18.91
N ARG A 135 -2.73 5.13 19.57
CA ARG A 135 -1.36 5.65 19.75
C ARG A 135 -0.47 4.67 20.49
N GLU A 136 -1.01 4.02 21.52
CA GLU A 136 -0.28 2.98 22.25
C GLU A 136 0.08 1.79 21.32
N GLN A 137 -0.86 1.34 20.47
CA GLN A 137 -0.58 0.25 19.52
C GLN A 137 0.51 0.65 18.50
N ILE A 138 0.45 1.87 17.96
CA ILE A 138 1.51 2.38 17.05
C ILE A 138 2.86 2.36 17.75
N ASN A 139 2.93 2.82 19.01
CA ASN A 139 4.19 2.89 19.73
C ASN A 139 4.82 1.51 20.02
N LYS A 140 4.02 0.44 20.06
CA LYS A 140 4.55 -0.93 20.15
C LYS A 140 5.37 -1.35 18.92
N LEU A 141 5.18 -0.68 17.78
CA LEU A 141 5.96 -0.94 16.56
C LEU A 141 7.35 -0.28 16.57
N SER A 142 7.66 0.51 17.61
CA SER A 142 8.90 1.28 17.69
C SER A 142 10.12 0.37 17.71
N GLN A 143 11.19 0.83 17.07
CA GLN A 143 12.49 0.18 17.06
C GLN A 143 13.46 0.91 17.99
N PRO A 144 14.57 0.31 18.41
CA PRO A 144 15.58 0.99 19.23
C PRO A 144 16.03 2.30 18.58
N GLY A 145 15.72 3.43 19.23
CA GLY A 145 16.05 4.78 18.75
C GLY A 145 15.08 5.38 17.72
N GLU A 146 14.05 4.64 17.29
CA GLU A 146 13.05 5.10 16.33
C GLU A 146 11.64 4.91 16.90
N GLU A 147 11.02 5.98 17.35
CA GLU A 147 9.64 5.99 17.81
C GLU A 147 8.69 5.94 16.60
N ALA A 148 7.85 4.91 16.51
CA ALA A 148 7.00 4.67 15.34
C ALA A 148 6.02 5.82 15.06
N SER A 149 5.54 6.50 16.07
CA SER A 149 4.65 7.65 15.94
C SER A 149 5.29 8.87 15.24
N ARG A 150 6.62 8.89 15.07
CA ARG A 150 7.31 9.90 14.27
C ARG A 150 7.29 9.62 12.77
N TYR A 151 6.97 8.39 12.37
CA TYR A 151 7.03 7.93 10.98
C TYR A 151 5.66 7.53 10.43
N ALA A 152 4.72 7.20 11.32
CA ALA A 152 3.41 6.71 10.93
C ALA A 152 2.31 7.30 11.81
N VAL A 153 1.14 7.52 11.21
CA VAL A 153 -0.09 7.89 11.89
C VAL A 153 -1.18 6.88 11.50
N CYS A 154 -2.01 6.50 12.47
CA CYS A 154 -3.12 5.61 12.17
C CYS A 154 -4.14 6.32 11.27
N TYR A 155 -4.44 5.69 10.15
CA TYR A 155 -5.47 6.11 9.20
C TYR A 155 -6.80 5.44 9.50
N MET A 156 -6.80 4.10 9.55
CA MET A 156 -7.96 3.28 9.90
C MET A 156 -7.54 2.10 10.76
N TRP A 157 -8.45 1.61 11.58
CA TRP A 157 -8.29 0.36 12.31
C TRP A 157 -9.62 -0.38 12.38
N GLY A 158 -9.58 -1.67 12.60
CA GLY A 158 -10.76 -2.50 12.72
C GLY A 158 -10.43 -3.86 13.33
N THR A 159 -11.47 -4.64 13.55
CA THR A 159 -11.36 -6.01 14.03
C THR A 159 -11.82 -6.98 12.94
N ALA A 160 -11.18 -8.15 12.89
CA ALA A 160 -11.72 -9.26 12.11
C ALA A 160 -12.93 -9.85 12.82
N GLY A 161 -13.89 -10.33 12.06
CA GLY A 161 -15.12 -10.95 12.57
C GLY A 161 -15.72 -11.95 11.59
N ILE A 162 -16.70 -12.69 12.05
CA ILE A 162 -17.44 -13.67 11.26
C ILE A 162 -18.70 -13.00 10.71
N LEU A 163 -18.80 -12.89 9.39
CA LEU A 163 -20.05 -12.54 8.71
C LEU A 163 -20.74 -13.82 8.27
N TYR A 164 -21.99 -14.01 8.66
CA TYR A 164 -22.75 -15.23 8.36
C TYR A 164 -24.17 -14.94 7.90
N ASN A 165 -24.71 -15.85 7.11
CA ASN A 165 -26.09 -15.78 6.64
C ASN A 165 -27.02 -16.52 7.64
N ARG A 166 -27.83 -15.75 8.35
CA ARG A 166 -28.78 -16.26 9.37
C ARG A 166 -29.81 -17.26 8.85
N ALA A 167 -30.03 -17.29 7.53
CA ALA A 167 -30.95 -18.31 6.96
C ALA A 167 -30.33 -19.72 6.97
N PHE A 168 -29.00 -19.84 7.10
CA PHE A 168 -28.29 -21.13 7.03
C PHE A 168 -27.43 -21.43 8.25
N VAL A 169 -27.05 -20.41 9.01
CA VAL A 169 -26.17 -20.53 10.17
C VAL A 169 -26.90 -19.95 11.39
N PRO A 170 -27.18 -20.75 12.43
CA PRO A 170 -27.74 -20.23 13.67
C PRO A 170 -26.80 -19.29 14.41
N ASP A 171 -27.35 -18.31 15.11
CA ASP A 171 -26.58 -17.37 15.92
C ASP A 171 -25.70 -18.07 16.97
N SER A 172 -26.20 -19.21 17.53
CA SER A 172 -25.43 -20.03 18.48
C SER A 172 -24.12 -20.55 17.92
N ASP A 173 -24.08 -20.91 16.64
CA ASP A 173 -22.91 -21.46 16.01
C ASP A 173 -21.92 -20.35 15.65
N ALA A 174 -22.42 -19.20 15.17
CA ALA A 174 -21.63 -18.05 14.83
C ALA A 174 -21.14 -17.24 16.04
N SER A 175 -21.51 -17.63 17.26
CA SER A 175 -21.08 -17.00 18.51
C SER A 175 -19.62 -17.28 18.88
N SER A 176 -18.99 -18.27 18.23
CA SER A 176 -17.60 -18.66 18.43
C SER A 176 -16.89 -18.84 17.09
N TRP A 177 -15.59 -18.57 17.07
CA TRP A 177 -14.72 -18.86 15.94
C TRP A 177 -14.65 -20.35 15.59
N GLU A 178 -15.03 -21.25 16.52
CA GLU A 178 -15.09 -22.71 16.32
C GLU A 178 -15.95 -23.11 15.13
N CYS A 179 -16.96 -22.29 14.76
CA CYS A 179 -17.81 -22.57 13.60
C CYS A 179 -17.03 -22.70 12.28
N LEU A 180 -15.85 -22.08 12.17
CA LEU A 180 -15.00 -22.20 10.97
C LEU A 180 -14.40 -23.60 10.81
N TRP A 181 -14.33 -24.40 11.88
CA TRP A 181 -13.81 -25.78 11.87
C TRP A 181 -14.93 -26.83 11.91
N ASP A 182 -16.20 -26.41 12.02
CA ASP A 182 -17.33 -27.33 12.02
C ASP A 182 -17.53 -27.92 10.61
N LYS A 183 -17.42 -29.25 10.52
CA LYS A 183 -17.53 -30.00 9.26
C LYS A 183 -18.85 -29.76 8.50
N LYS A 184 -19.92 -29.35 9.19
CA LYS A 184 -21.22 -29.04 8.53
C LYS A 184 -21.13 -27.81 7.61
N TYR A 185 -20.13 -26.95 7.80
CA TYR A 185 -19.86 -25.78 6.96
C TYR A 185 -18.74 -26.00 5.94
N ALA A 186 -18.22 -27.21 5.83
CA ALA A 186 -17.16 -27.51 4.86
C ALA A 186 -17.59 -27.15 3.43
N GLY A 187 -16.72 -26.43 2.71
CA GLY A 187 -17.00 -25.94 1.37
C GLY A 187 -17.97 -24.75 1.28
N LYS A 188 -18.39 -24.17 2.43
CA LYS A 188 -19.30 -23.02 2.49
C LYS A 188 -18.67 -21.80 3.19
N ILE A 189 -17.41 -21.89 3.53
CA ILE A 189 -16.66 -20.84 4.22
C ILE A 189 -15.87 -20.06 3.17
N LEU A 190 -15.98 -18.74 3.22
CA LEU A 190 -15.10 -17.82 2.50
C LEU A 190 -14.13 -17.21 3.51
N MET A 191 -12.84 -17.27 3.20
CA MET A 191 -11.80 -16.63 3.98
C MET A 191 -11.27 -15.44 3.22
N LYS A 192 -10.80 -14.43 3.95
CA LYS A 192 -10.10 -13.28 3.36
C LYS A 192 -8.83 -13.75 2.67
N ASP A 193 -8.55 -13.24 1.48
CA ASP A 193 -7.29 -13.47 0.76
C ASP A 193 -6.17 -12.63 1.38
N SER A 194 -5.84 -12.97 2.61
CA SER A 194 -4.79 -12.35 3.41
C SER A 194 -4.10 -13.44 4.22
N TYR A 195 -2.84 -13.66 3.90
CA TYR A 195 -2.00 -14.61 4.62
C TYR A 195 -2.07 -14.39 6.14
N ARG A 196 -1.88 -13.14 6.57
CA ARG A 196 -1.83 -12.80 7.99
C ARG A 196 -3.18 -12.98 8.68
N ASP A 197 -4.28 -12.52 8.08
CA ASP A 197 -5.60 -12.63 8.70
C ASP A 197 -6.07 -14.10 8.75
N THR A 198 -5.93 -14.81 7.64
CA THR A 198 -6.45 -16.18 7.51
C THR A 198 -5.61 -17.18 8.27
N TYR A 199 -4.29 -17.17 8.04
CA TYR A 199 -3.36 -18.06 8.73
C TYR A 199 -3.26 -17.70 10.21
N GLY A 200 -3.16 -16.41 10.54
CA GLY A 200 -3.12 -15.93 11.92
C GLY A 200 -4.36 -16.36 12.72
N THR A 201 -5.57 -16.28 12.13
CA THR A 201 -6.78 -16.78 12.76
C THR A 201 -6.69 -18.27 13.09
N ALA A 202 -6.17 -19.09 12.16
CA ALA A 202 -5.99 -20.52 12.36
C ALA A 202 -4.97 -20.84 13.46
N VAL A 203 -3.84 -20.13 13.46
CA VAL A 203 -2.78 -20.29 14.47
C VAL A 203 -3.25 -19.89 15.86
N ILE A 204 -3.92 -18.74 15.98
CA ILE A 204 -4.50 -18.29 17.26
C ILE A 204 -5.55 -19.29 17.77
N TYR A 205 -6.39 -19.82 16.88
CA TYR A 205 -7.36 -20.84 17.28
C TYR A 205 -6.67 -22.13 17.75
N ALA A 206 -5.66 -22.61 17.04
CA ALA A 206 -4.92 -23.82 17.38
C ALA A 206 -4.20 -23.76 18.74
N HIS A 207 -3.79 -22.54 19.13
CA HIS A 207 -3.06 -22.26 20.36
C HIS A 207 -3.85 -21.41 21.37
N ALA A 208 -5.18 -21.38 21.23
CA ALA A 208 -6.05 -20.55 22.07
C ALA A 208 -5.82 -20.79 23.56
N LYS A 209 -5.62 -22.04 23.96
CA LYS A 209 -5.39 -22.42 25.35
C LYS A 209 -4.08 -21.88 25.91
N GLU A 210 -2.99 -22.04 25.16
CA GLU A 210 -1.64 -21.57 25.55
C GLU A 210 -1.59 -20.04 25.63
N LEU A 211 -2.29 -19.36 24.72
CA LEU A 211 -2.46 -17.92 24.73
C LEU A 211 -3.27 -17.44 25.95
N GLU A 212 -4.37 -18.13 26.27
CA GLU A 212 -5.23 -17.80 27.42
C GLU A 212 -4.51 -18.04 28.75
N GLU A 213 -3.74 -19.12 28.85
CA GLU A 213 -2.92 -19.46 30.02
C GLU A 213 -1.65 -18.59 30.15
N GLY A 214 -1.33 -17.78 29.12
CA GLY A 214 -0.12 -16.93 29.08
C GLY A 214 1.19 -17.70 28.97
N THR A 215 1.13 -18.98 28.58
CA THR A 215 2.31 -19.82 28.35
C THR A 215 2.92 -19.61 26.95
N MET A 216 2.21 -18.89 26.09
CA MET A 216 2.63 -18.50 24.74
C MET A 216 2.10 -17.10 24.45
N THR A 217 2.83 -16.32 23.66
CA THR A 217 2.41 -15.00 23.19
C THR A 217 2.08 -15.04 21.69
N VAL A 218 1.37 -14.02 21.20
CA VAL A 218 1.09 -13.89 19.75
C VAL A 218 2.40 -13.73 18.98
N GLU A 219 3.41 -13.09 19.57
CA GLU A 219 4.75 -12.91 19.01
C GLU A 219 5.48 -14.25 18.78
N ASP A 220 5.25 -15.24 19.67
CA ASP A 220 5.84 -16.59 19.52
C ASP A 220 5.26 -17.37 18.34
N LEU A 221 4.09 -16.95 17.83
CA LEU A 221 3.36 -17.61 16.75
C LEU A 221 3.62 -17.00 15.36
N MET A 222 4.25 -15.85 15.29
CA MET A 222 4.40 -15.04 14.06
C MET A 222 5.84 -14.76 13.67
#